data_84f932ad5ae2c1fff82bbc0b3a4d0c0a
#
_entry.id   84f932ad5ae2c1fff82bbc0b3a4d0c0a
#
_cell.length_a   1.000
_cell.length_b   1.000
_cell.length_c   1.000
_cell.angle_alpha   90.00
_cell.angle_beta   90.00
_cell.angle_gamma   90.00
#
_symmetry.space_group_name_H-M   'P 1'
#
loop_
_entity.id
_entity.type
_entity.pdbx_description
1 polymer ?
#
loop_
_entity_poly.entity_id
_entity_poly.type
_entity_poly.pdbx_seq_one_letter_code
_entity_poly.pdbx_strand_id
1 'polypeptide(L)'
;MLTKLKQLFSAQPSPKRPARHGGKRSRPLEEARPEDIDRFIEAVYQADAKGHSPWLLRDDSALETLRRALEFTVHQGLWLQREEGQVARWQGRLLALRHGEGPPLGMVLACRPDDEAAWQLRFFYISKEWKGSGHGTRLLRAVRRSLSGVPLQIRLPLTCYSAVDSLEAAGFTRQYVDAFEVATYEAPAKWDE
;
A
#
# COMPACT_ATOMS: atom_id res chain seq x y z
N MET A 1 30.32 -11.95 77.03
CA MET A 1 29.88 -13.11 76.22
C MET A 1 29.10 -12.60 75.03
N LEU A 2 29.78 -12.64 73.92
CA LEU A 2 29.27 -12.09 72.61
C LEU A 2 28.69 -13.23 71.84
N THR A 3 27.38 -13.19 71.59
CA THR A 3 26.74 -14.18 70.76
C THR A 3 26.24 -13.50 69.51
N LYS A 4 26.84 -13.88 68.40
CA LYS A 4 26.58 -13.74 66.98
C LYS A 4 25.12 -13.44 66.61
N LEU A 5 24.92 -12.34 65.84
CA LEU A 5 23.79 -12.13 64.93
C LEU A 5 24.30 -12.15 63.52
N LYS A 6 24.30 -13.31 62.89
CA LYS A 6 24.31 -13.52 61.44
C LYS A 6 22.86 -13.72 61.01
N GLN A 7 22.27 -12.72 60.46
CA GLN A 7 21.05 -12.84 59.62
C GLN A 7 21.35 -12.14 58.33
N LEU A 8 21.72 -12.92 57.31
CA LEU A 8 20.80 -13.41 56.32
C LEU A 8 20.23 -12.29 55.44
N PHE A 9 21.08 -11.74 54.58
CA PHE A 9 20.60 -11.14 53.39
C PHE A 9 20.31 -12.25 52.36
N SER A 10 19.08 -12.77 52.39
CA SER A 10 18.53 -13.59 51.34
C SER A 10 18.32 -12.69 50.12
N ALA A 11 19.18 -12.80 49.15
CA ALA A 11 18.97 -12.24 47.85
C ALA A 11 17.70 -12.88 47.23
N GLN A 12 16.62 -12.14 47.16
CA GLN A 12 15.47 -12.56 46.38
C GLN A 12 15.87 -12.60 44.88
N PRO A 13 15.59 -13.71 44.21
CA PRO A 13 15.81 -13.74 42.76
C PRO A 13 14.84 -12.77 42.10
N SER A 14 15.39 -11.77 41.42
CA SER A 14 14.64 -10.84 40.56
C SER A 14 13.76 -11.63 39.60
N PRO A 15 12.47 -11.27 39.40
CA PRO A 15 11.63 -11.94 38.42
C PRO A 15 12.26 -11.77 37.04
N LYS A 16 12.61 -12.89 36.42
CA LYS A 16 13.05 -12.95 35.02
C LYS A 16 11.99 -12.26 34.19
N ARG A 17 12.32 -11.08 33.64
CA ARG A 17 11.52 -10.46 32.58
C ARG A 17 11.30 -11.52 31.52
N PRO A 18 10.03 -11.74 31.10
CA PRO A 18 9.77 -12.64 29.98
C PRO A 18 10.58 -12.13 28.78
N ALA A 19 11.36 -13.04 28.20
CA ALA A 19 12.07 -12.77 26.96
C ALA A 19 11.05 -12.22 25.98
N ARG A 20 11.22 -10.96 25.57
CA ARG A 20 10.51 -10.41 24.42
C ARG A 20 10.84 -11.33 23.25
N HIS A 21 9.89 -12.21 22.92
CA HIS A 21 9.92 -12.92 21.68
C HIS A 21 10.10 -11.85 20.59
N GLY A 22 11.26 -11.84 19.98
CA GLY A 22 11.55 -11.06 18.80
C GLY A 22 10.60 -11.55 17.72
N GLY A 23 9.37 -11.01 17.73
CA GLY A 23 8.44 -11.21 16.64
C GLY A 23 9.18 -10.77 15.39
N LYS A 24 9.37 -11.68 14.44
CA LYS A 24 9.80 -11.35 13.08
C LYS A 24 8.98 -10.12 12.68
N ARG A 25 9.63 -8.96 12.58
CA ARG A 25 8.99 -7.74 12.08
C ARG A 25 8.47 -8.13 10.71
N SER A 26 7.20 -8.46 10.60
CA SER A 26 6.56 -8.73 9.32
C SER A 26 6.88 -7.52 8.46
N ARG A 27 7.56 -7.72 7.34
CA ARG A 27 7.77 -6.65 6.37
C ARG A 27 6.38 -6.19 5.97
N PRO A 28 5.95 -4.97 6.29
CA PRO A 28 4.54 -4.60 6.15
C PRO A 28 4.12 -4.49 4.68
N LEU A 29 5.09 -4.35 3.76
CA LEU A 29 4.87 -4.17 2.34
C LEU A 29 5.95 -4.92 1.55
N GLU A 30 5.55 -5.66 0.54
CA GLU A 30 6.41 -6.44 -0.35
C GLU A 30 5.91 -6.32 -1.80
N GLU A 31 6.75 -6.71 -2.77
CA GLU A 31 6.30 -6.81 -4.15
C GLU A 31 5.22 -7.89 -4.27
N ALA A 32 4.20 -7.61 -5.08
CA ALA A 32 3.16 -8.58 -5.36
C ALA A 32 3.72 -9.78 -6.13
N ARG A 33 3.11 -10.92 -5.91
CA ARG A 33 3.45 -12.18 -6.59
C ARG A 33 2.57 -12.37 -7.82
N PRO A 34 2.95 -13.19 -8.79
CA PRO A 34 2.10 -13.48 -9.96
C PRO A 34 0.68 -13.92 -9.60
N GLU A 35 0.52 -14.73 -8.56
CA GLU A 35 -0.78 -15.21 -8.07
C GLU A 35 -1.67 -14.11 -7.45
N ASP A 36 -1.14 -12.93 -7.18
CA ASP A 36 -1.91 -11.80 -6.66
C ASP A 36 -2.62 -11.00 -7.76
N ILE A 37 -2.19 -11.16 -9.00
CA ILE A 37 -2.72 -10.40 -10.14
C ILE A 37 -4.24 -10.60 -10.28
N ASP A 38 -4.72 -11.83 -10.16
CA ASP A 38 -6.14 -12.13 -10.24
C ASP A 38 -6.96 -11.41 -9.17
N ARG A 39 -6.44 -11.35 -7.95
CA ARG A 39 -7.09 -10.62 -6.84
C ARG A 39 -7.12 -9.11 -7.08
N PHE A 40 -6.05 -8.57 -7.67
CA PHE A 40 -6.00 -7.16 -8.02
C PHE A 40 -7.02 -6.83 -9.11
N ILE A 41 -7.09 -7.65 -10.17
CA ILE A 41 -8.05 -7.50 -11.27
C ILE A 41 -9.49 -7.59 -10.74
N GLU A 42 -9.78 -8.55 -9.88
CA GLU A 42 -11.11 -8.67 -9.26
C GLU A 42 -11.49 -7.40 -8.49
N ALA A 43 -10.56 -6.84 -7.71
CA ALA A 43 -10.80 -5.61 -6.98
C ALA A 43 -11.04 -4.41 -7.91
N VAL A 44 -10.30 -4.32 -9.01
CA VAL A 44 -10.49 -3.29 -10.05
C VAL A 44 -11.87 -3.45 -10.70
N TYR A 45 -12.25 -4.66 -11.08
CA TYR A 45 -13.55 -4.96 -11.67
C TYR A 45 -14.71 -4.56 -10.75
N GLN A 46 -14.62 -4.90 -9.46
CA GLN A 46 -15.61 -4.49 -8.46
C GLN A 46 -15.66 -2.97 -8.26
N ALA A 47 -14.54 -2.27 -8.40
CA ALA A 47 -14.48 -0.82 -8.33
C ALA A 47 -15.06 -0.17 -9.59
N ASP A 48 -14.80 -0.74 -10.78
CA ASP A 48 -15.33 -0.24 -12.06
C ASP A 48 -16.85 -0.28 -12.08
N ALA A 49 -17.46 -1.34 -11.59
CA ALA A 49 -18.92 -1.44 -11.43
C ALA A 49 -19.54 -0.33 -10.57
N LYS A 50 -18.74 0.38 -9.77
CA LYS A 50 -19.14 1.50 -8.91
C LYS A 50 -18.69 2.87 -9.46
N GLY A 51 -18.02 2.91 -10.60
CA GLY A 51 -17.40 4.13 -11.12
C GLY A 51 -16.18 4.62 -10.33
N HIS A 52 -15.53 3.73 -9.57
CA HIS A 52 -14.40 4.06 -8.70
C HIS A 52 -13.05 3.55 -9.25
N SER A 53 -13.03 2.96 -10.45
CA SER A 53 -11.83 2.49 -11.11
C SER A 53 -11.26 3.55 -12.06
N PRO A 54 -9.93 3.67 -12.18
CA PRO A 54 -9.31 4.48 -13.23
C PRO A 54 -9.38 3.83 -14.60
N TRP A 55 -9.81 2.57 -14.70
CA TRP A 55 -9.98 1.81 -15.94
C TRP A 55 -11.44 1.49 -16.17
N LEU A 56 -11.83 1.51 -17.44
CA LEU A 56 -13.13 1.06 -17.90
C LEU A 56 -12.99 -0.38 -18.41
N LEU A 57 -13.43 -1.36 -17.65
CA LEU A 57 -13.34 -2.79 -17.98
C LEU A 57 -14.62 -3.27 -18.69
N ARG A 58 -14.94 -2.67 -19.82
CA ARG A 58 -16.21 -2.91 -20.54
C ARG A 58 -16.28 -4.24 -21.29
N ASP A 59 -15.13 -4.83 -21.59
CA ASP A 59 -15.01 -6.06 -22.37
C ASP A 59 -13.78 -6.88 -21.95
N ASP A 60 -13.73 -8.12 -22.43
CA ASP A 60 -12.65 -9.06 -22.13
C ASP A 60 -11.28 -8.56 -22.65
N SER A 61 -11.28 -7.76 -23.73
CA SER A 61 -10.05 -7.18 -24.30
C SER A 61 -9.41 -6.16 -23.35
N ALA A 62 -10.24 -5.32 -22.70
CA ALA A 62 -9.78 -4.35 -21.72
C ALA A 62 -9.22 -5.07 -20.48
N LEU A 63 -9.89 -6.14 -20.04
CA LEU A 63 -9.45 -6.97 -18.94
C LEU A 63 -8.11 -7.66 -19.24
N GLU A 64 -7.97 -8.26 -20.42
CA GLU A 64 -6.73 -8.92 -20.85
C GLU A 64 -5.58 -7.91 -21.01
N THR A 65 -5.87 -6.70 -21.49
CA THR A 65 -4.87 -5.62 -21.59
C THR A 65 -4.36 -5.22 -20.21
N LEU A 66 -5.27 -5.07 -19.21
CA LEU A 66 -4.88 -4.79 -17.84
C LEU A 66 -4.06 -5.93 -17.25
N ARG A 67 -4.45 -7.19 -17.48
CA ARG A 67 -3.72 -8.38 -17.02
C ARG A 67 -2.29 -8.37 -17.53
N ARG A 68 -2.08 -8.20 -18.82
CA ARG A 68 -0.73 -8.14 -19.42
C ARG A 68 0.11 -7.01 -18.85
N ALA A 69 -0.46 -5.83 -18.66
CA ALA A 69 0.25 -4.71 -18.05
C ALA A 69 0.68 -5.01 -16.61
N LEU A 70 -0.15 -5.69 -15.82
CA LEU A 70 0.18 -6.13 -14.46
C LEU A 70 1.26 -7.22 -14.45
N GLU A 71 1.21 -8.17 -15.38
CA GLU A 71 2.24 -9.19 -15.56
C GLU A 71 3.61 -8.57 -15.87
N PHE A 72 3.66 -7.59 -16.79
CA PHE A 72 4.87 -6.82 -17.04
C PHE A 72 5.36 -6.09 -15.79
N THR A 73 4.45 -5.53 -15.02
CA THR A 73 4.80 -4.84 -13.77
C THR A 73 5.40 -5.80 -12.75
N VAL A 74 4.79 -6.95 -12.53
CA VAL A 74 5.26 -7.94 -11.54
C VAL A 74 6.58 -8.58 -11.95
N HIS A 75 6.75 -8.89 -13.24
CA HIS A 75 7.94 -9.61 -13.71
C HIS A 75 9.11 -8.71 -14.08
N GLN A 76 8.85 -7.49 -14.54
CA GLN A 76 9.87 -6.61 -15.11
C GLN A 76 9.96 -5.23 -14.45
N GLY A 77 9.04 -4.90 -13.54
CA GLY A 77 8.99 -3.56 -12.94
C GLY A 77 8.55 -2.46 -13.94
N LEU A 78 7.87 -2.84 -15.01
CA LEU A 78 7.47 -1.94 -16.10
C LEU A 78 5.94 -1.87 -16.21
N TRP A 79 5.42 -0.65 -16.24
CA TRP A 79 4.03 -0.35 -16.56
C TRP A 79 3.91 0.15 -17.99
N LEU A 80 3.04 -0.46 -18.79
CA LEU A 80 2.79 -0.06 -20.16
C LEU A 80 1.67 0.98 -20.19
N GLN A 81 2.05 2.25 -20.39
CA GLN A 81 1.13 3.38 -20.46
C GLN A 81 0.88 3.74 -21.93
N ARG A 82 -0.40 3.91 -22.32
CA ARG A 82 -0.73 4.45 -23.63
C ARG A 82 -0.77 5.98 -23.56
N GLU A 83 0.07 6.65 -24.36
CA GLU A 83 0.17 8.10 -24.45
C GLU A 83 0.16 8.49 -25.93
N GLU A 84 -0.74 9.38 -26.32
CA GLU A 84 -0.84 9.94 -27.70
C GLU A 84 -0.78 8.87 -28.80
N GLY A 85 -1.38 7.71 -28.57
CA GLY A 85 -1.39 6.59 -29.53
C GLY A 85 -0.15 5.70 -29.50
N GLN A 86 0.87 6.03 -28.72
CA GLN A 86 2.07 5.21 -28.51
C GLN A 86 2.04 4.50 -27.17
N VAL A 87 2.85 3.45 -27.03
CA VAL A 87 3.04 2.75 -25.74
C VAL A 87 4.32 3.26 -25.10
N ALA A 88 4.18 4.05 -24.05
CA ALA A 88 5.26 4.48 -23.20
C ALA A 88 5.56 3.39 -22.14
N ARG A 89 6.84 3.23 -21.79
CA ARG A 89 7.29 2.34 -20.73
C ARG A 89 7.58 3.17 -19.49
N TRP A 90 6.73 3.02 -18.48
CA TRP A 90 6.91 3.63 -17.19
C TRP A 90 7.50 2.63 -16.21
N GLN A 91 8.14 3.09 -15.16
CA GLN A 91 8.40 2.25 -14.00
C GLN A 91 7.08 1.88 -13.34
N GLY A 92 6.92 0.63 -12.96
CA GLY A 92 5.71 0.13 -12.30
C GLY A 92 6.05 -0.76 -11.11
N ARG A 93 5.29 -0.60 -10.02
CA ARG A 93 5.38 -1.47 -8.85
C ARG A 93 3.99 -1.85 -8.38
N LEU A 94 3.74 -3.15 -8.31
CA LEU A 94 2.55 -3.68 -7.66
C LEU A 94 2.96 -4.15 -6.27
N LEU A 95 2.47 -3.46 -5.24
CA LEU A 95 2.88 -3.66 -3.86
C LEU A 95 1.73 -4.26 -3.05
N ALA A 96 2.04 -5.23 -2.20
CA ALA A 96 1.10 -5.96 -1.39
C ALA A 96 1.38 -5.80 0.12
N LEU A 97 0.35 -5.46 0.87
CA LEU A 97 0.36 -5.50 2.33
C LEU A 97 -0.08 -6.89 2.77
N ARG A 98 0.78 -7.63 3.51
CA ARG A 98 0.48 -8.99 3.98
C ARG A 98 0.59 -9.14 5.48
N HIS A 99 -0.03 -10.19 5.98
CA HIS A 99 0.19 -10.72 7.32
C HIS A 99 0.68 -12.16 7.19
N GLY A 100 2.01 -12.35 7.34
CA GLY A 100 2.64 -13.67 7.10
C GLY A 100 2.60 -14.06 5.63
N GLU A 101 2.55 -15.36 5.36
CA GLU A 101 2.55 -15.95 4.01
C GLU A 101 1.16 -16.01 3.36
N GLY A 102 0.14 -15.48 4.03
CA GLY A 102 -1.24 -15.48 3.55
C GLY A 102 -1.49 -14.54 2.36
N PRO A 103 -2.76 -14.49 1.90
CA PRO A 103 -3.16 -13.56 0.85
C PRO A 103 -2.98 -12.10 1.28
N PRO A 104 -2.84 -11.17 0.32
CA PRO A 104 -2.69 -9.77 0.64
C PRO A 104 -3.93 -9.19 1.35
N LEU A 105 -3.70 -8.40 2.40
CA LEU A 105 -4.74 -7.61 3.06
C LEU A 105 -5.21 -6.47 2.16
N GLY A 106 -4.33 -5.99 1.29
CA GLY A 106 -4.58 -4.96 0.31
C GLY A 106 -3.37 -4.77 -0.60
N MET A 107 -3.57 -4.10 -1.71
CA MET A 107 -2.54 -3.87 -2.71
C MET A 107 -2.65 -2.47 -3.30
N VAL A 108 -1.54 -2.01 -3.88
CA VAL A 108 -1.46 -0.73 -4.58
C VAL A 108 -0.59 -0.86 -5.83
N LEU A 109 -1.04 -0.27 -6.93
CA LEU A 109 -0.25 -0.08 -8.14
C LEU A 109 0.29 1.35 -8.17
N ALA A 110 1.61 1.47 -8.21
CA ALA A 110 2.33 2.73 -8.34
C ALA A 110 3.13 2.74 -9.64
N CYS A 111 3.06 3.84 -10.38
CA CYS A 111 3.75 4.00 -11.66
C CYS A 111 4.37 5.38 -11.76
N ARG A 112 5.49 5.52 -12.48
CA ARG A 112 6.09 6.82 -12.82
C ARG A 112 6.80 6.76 -14.16
N PRO A 113 6.85 7.87 -14.93
CA PRO A 113 7.51 7.89 -16.23
C PRO A 113 9.04 7.76 -16.14
N ASP A 114 9.66 8.36 -15.14
CA ASP A 114 11.12 8.38 -14.91
C ASP A 114 11.47 8.51 -13.42
N ASP A 115 12.75 8.57 -13.09
CA ASP A 115 13.24 8.59 -11.70
C ASP A 115 13.00 9.93 -10.97
N GLU A 116 12.76 11.02 -11.68
CA GLU A 116 12.54 12.36 -11.12
C GLU A 116 11.05 12.65 -10.89
N ALA A 117 10.17 11.95 -11.63
CA ALA A 117 8.74 12.16 -11.55
C ALA A 117 8.13 11.60 -10.27
N ALA A 118 7.05 12.22 -9.83
CA ALA A 118 6.23 11.72 -8.72
C ALA A 118 5.67 10.32 -9.04
N TRP A 119 5.62 9.48 -8.01
CA TRP A 119 4.89 8.22 -8.11
C TRP A 119 3.39 8.48 -8.20
N GLN A 120 2.77 7.99 -9.26
CA GLN A 120 1.33 7.99 -9.45
C GLN A 120 0.75 6.68 -8.89
N LEU A 121 0.00 6.77 -7.79
CA LEU A 121 -0.77 5.64 -7.29
C LEU A 121 -2.01 5.49 -8.19
N ARG A 122 -2.00 4.50 -9.07
CA ARG A 122 -3.07 4.30 -10.06
C ARG A 122 -4.33 3.73 -9.47
N PHE A 123 -4.18 2.81 -8.54
CA PHE A 123 -5.28 2.16 -7.83
C PHE A 123 -4.77 1.49 -6.56
N PHE A 124 -5.58 1.47 -5.53
CA PHE A 124 -5.35 0.66 -4.33
C PHE A 124 -6.65 0.10 -3.78
N TYR A 125 -6.56 -1.00 -3.08
CA TYR A 125 -7.70 -1.59 -2.40
C TYR A 125 -7.30 -2.28 -1.10
N ILE A 126 -8.29 -2.50 -0.24
CA ILE A 126 -8.22 -3.40 0.92
C ILE A 126 -9.23 -4.52 0.70
N SER A 127 -8.80 -5.75 0.89
CA SER A 127 -9.66 -6.94 0.79
C SER A 127 -10.87 -6.81 1.71
N LYS A 128 -12.02 -7.29 1.25
CA LYS A 128 -13.33 -7.06 1.88
C LYS A 128 -13.34 -7.42 3.38
N GLU A 129 -12.67 -8.52 3.73
CA GLU A 129 -12.59 -9.07 5.09
C GLU A 129 -11.82 -8.14 6.06
N TRP A 130 -11.02 -7.22 5.52
CA TRP A 130 -10.13 -6.34 6.30
C TRP A 130 -10.52 -4.86 6.24
N LYS A 131 -11.67 -4.55 5.62
CA LYS A 131 -12.18 -3.18 5.57
C LYS A 131 -12.59 -2.69 6.97
N GLY A 132 -12.48 -1.38 7.18
CA GLY A 132 -12.87 -0.75 8.44
C GLY A 132 -11.87 -0.92 9.60
N SER A 133 -10.77 -1.64 9.40
CA SER A 133 -9.76 -1.91 10.45
C SER A 133 -8.48 -1.08 10.32
N GLY A 134 -8.52 0.05 9.61
CA GLY A 134 -7.37 0.95 9.44
C GLY A 134 -6.28 0.44 8.48
N HIS A 135 -6.53 -0.69 7.80
CA HIS A 135 -5.54 -1.25 6.87
C HIS A 135 -5.29 -0.38 5.63
N GLY A 136 -6.25 0.44 5.20
CA GLY A 136 -6.06 1.41 4.11
C GLY A 136 -4.99 2.44 4.46
N THR A 137 -5.13 3.08 5.60
CA THR A 137 -4.13 4.01 6.14
C THR A 137 -2.76 3.33 6.33
N ARG A 138 -2.76 2.10 6.86
CA ARG A 138 -1.51 1.33 7.06
C ARG A 138 -0.82 1.01 5.72
N LEU A 139 -1.58 0.59 4.70
CA LEU A 139 -1.07 0.36 3.35
C LEU A 139 -0.41 1.62 2.80
N LEU A 140 -1.13 2.74 2.79
CA LEU A 140 -0.66 3.99 2.22
C LEU A 140 0.57 4.55 2.97
N ARG A 141 0.62 4.43 4.30
CA ARG A 141 1.80 4.78 5.10
C ARG A 141 3.00 3.90 4.75
N ALA A 142 2.79 2.60 4.52
CA ALA A 142 3.85 1.69 4.11
C ALA A 142 4.36 2.01 2.70
N VAL A 143 3.46 2.37 1.77
CA VAL A 143 3.79 2.82 0.42
C VAL A 143 4.65 4.09 0.46
N ARG A 144 4.27 5.11 1.24
CA ARG A 144 5.05 6.34 1.40
C ARG A 144 6.48 6.06 1.86
N ARG A 145 6.66 5.11 2.80
CA ARG A 145 8.00 4.70 3.25
C ARG A 145 8.78 3.92 2.20
N SER A 146 8.11 3.03 1.47
CA SER A 146 8.74 2.19 0.43
C SER A 146 9.16 2.99 -0.80
N LEU A 147 8.39 4.02 -1.15
CA LEU A 147 8.60 4.88 -2.32
C LEU A 147 9.17 6.26 -1.91
N SER A 148 9.86 6.33 -0.78
CA SER A 148 10.47 7.57 -0.29
C SER A 148 11.49 8.15 -1.30
N GLY A 149 11.68 9.48 -1.26
CA GLY A 149 12.63 10.19 -2.12
C GLY A 149 11.97 11.01 -3.23
N VAL A 150 10.74 10.68 -3.61
CA VAL A 150 9.94 11.47 -4.58
C VAL A 150 8.49 11.60 -4.08
N PRO A 151 7.75 12.65 -4.48
CA PRO A 151 6.34 12.81 -4.11
C PRO A 151 5.48 11.64 -4.61
N LEU A 152 4.35 11.43 -3.93
CA LEU A 152 3.32 10.48 -4.35
C LEU A 152 2.05 11.25 -4.69
N GLN A 153 1.41 10.90 -5.80
CA GLN A 153 0.15 11.49 -6.22
C GLN A 153 -0.89 10.40 -6.47
N ILE A 154 -2.16 10.72 -6.23
CA ILE A 154 -3.30 9.88 -6.60
C ILE A 154 -4.47 10.75 -7.04
N ARG A 155 -5.21 10.28 -8.04
CA ARG A 155 -6.48 10.87 -8.46
C ARG A 155 -7.60 9.87 -8.25
N LEU A 156 -8.68 10.32 -7.62
CA LEU A 156 -9.86 9.48 -7.38
C LEU A 156 -11.12 10.34 -7.24
N PRO A 157 -12.31 9.78 -7.58
CA PRO A 157 -13.58 10.46 -7.32
C PRO A 157 -13.80 10.74 -5.84
N LEU A 158 -14.37 11.89 -5.51
CA LEU A 158 -14.71 12.25 -4.12
C LEU A 158 -15.71 11.28 -3.49
N THR A 159 -16.47 10.56 -4.29
CA THR A 159 -17.39 9.50 -3.82
C THR A 159 -16.69 8.27 -3.23
N CYS A 160 -15.36 8.17 -3.39
CA CYS A 160 -14.54 7.13 -2.76
C CYS A 160 -14.22 7.43 -1.29
N TYR A 161 -15.24 7.72 -0.46
CA TYR A 161 -15.10 8.21 0.92
C TYR A 161 -14.05 7.45 1.76
N SER A 162 -14.14 6.12 1.83
CA SER A 162 -13.20 5.33 2.62
C SER A 162 -11.75 5.41 2.11
N ALA A 163 -11.56 5.64 0.81
CA ALA A 163 -10.23 5.84 0.23
C ALA A 163 -9.70 7.24 0.59
N VAL A 164 -10.56 8.25 0.51
CA VAL A 164 -10.26 9.63 0.92
C VAL A 164 -9.84 9.67 2.38
N ASP A 165 -10.64 9.11 3.30
CA ASP A 165 -10.32 9.03 4.72
C ASP A 165 -8.96 8.36 4.97
N SER A 166 -8.67 7.28 4.22
CA SER A 166 -7.40 6.56 4.35
C SER A 166 -6.21 7.37 3.85
N LEU A 167 -6.38 8.14 2.77
CA LEU A 167 -5.35 9.04 2.22
C LEU A 167 -5.02 10.16 3.20
N GLU A 168 -6.04 10.87 3.68
CA GLU A 168 -5.87 11.98 4.63
C GLU A 168 -5.22 11.49 5.94
N ALA A 169 -5.70 10.38 6.49
CA ALA A 169 -5.09 9.75 7.66
C ALA A 169 -3.67 9.23 7.42
N ALA A 170 -3.28 8.95 6.17
CA ALA A 170 -1.92 8.60 5.79
C ALA A 170 -1.04 9.82 5.48
N GLY A 171 -1.56 11.04 5.60
CA GLY A 171 -0.83 12.29 5.40
C GLY A 171 -0.72 12.72 3.94
N PHE A 172 -1.70 12.33 3.10
CA PHE A 172 -1.91 12.95 1.80
C PHE A 172 -2.77 14.19 1.96
N THR A 173 -2.48 15.22 1.19
CA THR A 173 -3.24 16.48 1.18
C THR A 173 -3.92 16.66 -0.18
N ARG A 174 -5.18 17.09 -0.15
CA ARG A 174 -5.93 17.40 -1.36
C ARG A 174 -5.39 18.69 -2.00
N GLN A 175 -4.99 18.61 -3.26
CA GLN A 175 -4.44 19.74 -4.01
C GLN A 175 -5.53 20.50 -4.77
N TYR A 176 -6.34 19.78 -5.54
CA TYR A 176 -7.46 20.35 -6.26
C TYR A 176 -8.54 19.30 -6.57
N VAL A 177 -9.69 19.77 -7.01
CA VAL A 177 -10.80 18.94 -7.51
C VAL A 177 -11.16 19.46 -8.90
N ASP A 178 -11.28 18.57 -9.88
CA ASP A 178 -11.68 18.94 -11.23
C ASP A 178 -13.22 19.04 -11.39
N ALA A 179 -13.67 19.43 -12.59
CA ALA A 179 -15.10 19.60 -12.88
C ALA A 179 -15.91 18.29 -12.83
N PHE A 180 -15.26 17.13 -12.77
CA PHE A 180 -15.87 15.81 -12.66
C PHE A 180 -15.86 15.26 -11.23
N GLU A 181 -15.62 16.13 -10.26
CA GLU A 181 -15.48 15.74 -8.82
C GLU A 181 -14.36 14.71 -8.57
N VAL A 182 -13.33 14.68 -9.42
CA VAL A 182 -12.13 13.89 -9.22
C VAL A 182 -11.10 14.75 -8.51
N ALA A 183 -10.72 14.32 -7.31
CA ALA A 183 -9.72 14.99 -6.50
C ALA A 183 -8.32 14.44 -6.77
N THR A 184 -7.33 15.34 -6.78
CA THR A 184 -5.92 15.01 -6.75
C THR A 184 -5.40 15.18 -5.32
N TYR A 185 -4.82 14.12 -4.77
CA TYR A 185 -4.13 14.10 -3.49
C TYR A 185 -2.64 13.91 -3.71
N GLU A 186 -1.85 14.54 -2.84
CA GLU A 186 -0.39 14.45 -2.88
C GLU A 186 0.18 14.23 -1.48
N ALA A 187 1.26 13.46 -1.40
CA ALA A 187 2.09 13.34 -0.22
C ALA A 187 3.53 13.74 -0.56
N PRO A 188 4.22 14.48 0.33
CA PRO A 188 5.60 14.93 0.08
C PRO A 188 6.57 13.75 -0.02
N ALA A 189 7.72 13.99 -0.66
CA ALA A 189 8.79 13.02 -0.89
C ALA A 189 9.37 12.41 0.38
N LYS A 190 9.44 13.19 1.46
CA LYS A 190 9.87 12.73 2.79
C LYS A 190 8.68 12.73 3.72
N TRP A 191 8.63 11.72 4.53
CA TRP A 191 7.70 11.67 5.63
C TRP A 191 8.46 12.03 6.91
N ASP A 192 8.19 13.19 7.43
CA ASP A 192 8.60 13.57 8.78
C ASP A 192 7.59 12.91 9.75
N GLU A 193 8.09 11.97 10.57
CA GLU A 193 7.30 11.29 11.61
C GLU A 193 7.14 12.20 12.83
#